data_016c82da4271737dfaceb10a335f0d83
#
_entry.id   016c82da4271737dfaceb10a335f0d83
#
_cell.length_a   1.000
_cell.length_b   1.000
_cell.length_c   1.000
_cell.angle_alpha   90.00
_cell.angle_beta   90.00
_cell.angle_gamma   90.00
#
_symmetry.space_group_name_H-M   'P 1'
#
loop_
_entity.id
_entity.type
_entity.pdbx_description
1 polymer ?
#
loop_
_entity_poly.entity_id
_entity_poly.type
_entity_poly.pdbx_seq_one_letter_code
_entity_poly.pdbx_strand_id
1 'polypeptide(L)' 'IEGPQGYAAIINGNFVISGDIVLGFEVSKIEKNRVILNSNGKRKILKRN' A
#
# COMPACT_ATOMS: atom_id res chain seq x y z
N ILE A 1 -1.05 -3.18 9.67
CA ILE A 1 -0.28 -2.97 10.90
C ILE A 1 -0.08 -1.49 11.11
N GLU A 2 -0.45 -1.02 12.25
CA GLU A 2 -0.27 0.39 12.61
C GLU A 2 1.11 0.59 13.20
N GLY A 3 1.84 1.59 12.73
CA GLY A 3 3.17 1.89 13.23
C GLY A 3 3.34 3.38 13.46
N PRO A 4 4.56 3.83 13.84
CA PRO A 4 4.80 5.25 14.13
C PRO A 4 4.52 6.18 12.95
N GLN A 5 4.60 5.67 11.75
CA GLN A 5 4.37 6.45 10.54
C GLN A 5 3.05 6.10 9.86
N GLY A 6 2.13 5.46 10.60
CA GLY A 6 0.85 5.05 10.08
C GLY A 6 0.80 3.54 9.85
N TYR A 7 0.00 3.13 8.89
CA TYR A 7 -0.19 1.72 8.63
C TYR A 7 0.85 1.19 7.67
N ALA A 8 1.16 -0.09 7.83
CA ALA A 8 1.97 -0.83 6.90
C ALA A 8 1.16 -2.02 6.40
N ALA A 9 1.56 -2.58 5.28
CA ALA A 9 0.86 -3.72 4.70
C ALA A 9 1.86 -4.77 4.25
N ILE A 10 1.39 -6.00 4.12
CA ILE A 10 2.19 -7.07 3.56
C ILE A 10 1.60 -7.39 2.19
N ILE A 11 2.39 -7.15 1.16
CA ILE A 11 1.97 -7.39 -0.22
C ILE A 11 2.98 -8.35 -0.83
N ASN A 12 2.48 -9.45 -1.35
CA ASN A 12 3.31 -10.45 -1.99
C ASN A 12 4.46 -10.91 -1.08
N GLY A 13 4.18 -11.02 0.21
CA GLY A 13 5.18 -11.43 1.19
C GLY A 13 6.14 -10.35 1.63
N ASN A 14 6.00 -9.13 1.11
CA ASN A 14 6.88 -8.03 1.45
C ASN A 14 6.18 -7.00 2.31
N PHE A 15 6.89 -6.52 3.32
CA PHE A 15 6.38 -5.48 4.21
C PHE A 15 6.57 -4.12 3.54
N VAL A 16 5.49 -3.37 3.38
CA VAL A 16 5.54 -2.10 2.66
C VAL A 16 4.87 -0.99 3.48
N ILE A 17 5.33 0.22 3.25
CA ILE A 17 4.73 1.43 3.82
C ILE A 17 4.41 2.38 2.68
N SER A 18 3.69 3.46 2.99
CA SER A 18 3.36 4.45 1.96
C SER A 18 4.64 5.08 1.42
N GLY A 19 4.70 5.25 0.11
CA GLY A 19 5.87 5.72 -0.59
C GLY A 19 6.71 4.62 -1.20
N ASP A 20 6.51 3.37 -0.79
CA ASP A 20 7.22 2.24 -1.37
C ASP A 20 6.68 1.90 -2.75
N ILE A 21 7.51 1.20 -3.52
CA ILE A 21 7.12 0.72 -4.84
C ILE A 21 7.03 -0.79 -4.81
N VAL A 22 5.90 -1.32 -5.23
CA VAL A 22 5.63 -2.76 -5.22
C VAL A 22 5.06 -3.15 -6.57
N LEU A 23 5.72 -4.08 -7.25
CA LEU A 23 5.25 -4.62 -8.54
C LEU A 23 4.97 -3.52 -9.55
N GLY A 24 5.81 -2.48 -9.55
CA GLY A 24 5.64 -1.37 -10.48
C GLY A 24 4.61 -0.35 -10.06
N PHE A 25 3.98 -0.52 -8.91
CA PHE A 25 3.02 0.44 -8.38
C PHE A 25 3.63 1.17 -7.18
N GLU A 26 3.34 2.46 -7.09
CA GLU A 26 3.69 3.23 -5.91
C GLU A 26 2.59 3.10 -4.89
N VAL A 27 2.95 2.81 -3.64
CA VAL A 27 1.98 2.74 -2.56
C VAL A 27 1.65 4.16 -2.15
N SER A 28 0.49 4.63 -2.57
CA SER A 28 0.08 6.00 -2.32
C SER A 28 -0.36 6.20 -0.87
N LYS A 29 -1.14 5.24 -0.36
CA LYS A 29 -1.65 5.34 1.00
C LYS A 29 -2.06 3.97 1.49
N ILE A 30 -1.84 3.72 2.77
CA ILE A 30 -2.28 2.49 3.41
C ILE A 30 -3.29 2.86 4.49
N GLU A 31 -4.48 2.29 4.40
CA GLU A 31 -5.52 2.50 5.37
C GLU A 31 -5.77 1.22 6.16
N LYS A 32 -6.64 1.31 7.14
CA LYS A 32 -6.89 0.21 8.06
C LYS A 32 -7.28 -1.07 7.33
N ASN A 33 -8.06 -0.97 6.28
CA ASN A 33 -8.57 -2.14 5.58
C ASN A 33 -8.38 -2.07 4.07
N ARG A 34 -7.53 -1.18 3.58
CA ARG A 34 -7.26 -1.11 2.15
C ARG A 34 -5.92 -0.43 1.89
N VAL A 35 -5.38 -0.70 0.72
CA VAL A 35 -4.13 -0.10 0.27
C VAL A 35 -4.41 0.53 -1.09
N ILE A 36 -3.99 1.78 -1.24
CA ILE A 36 -4.18 2.52 -2.48
C ILE A 36 -2.84 2.56 -3.21
N LEU A 37 -2.83 2.00 -4.41
CA LEU A 37 -1.66 1.96 -5.26
C LEU A 37 -1.86 2.87 -6.45
N ASN A 38 -0.77 3.39 -6.98
CA ASN A 38 -0.82 4.29 -8.13
C ASN A 38 0.28 3.93 -9.11
N SER A 39 -0.05 3.92 -10.40
CA SER A 39 0.92 3.66 -11.46
C SER A 39 0.51 4.42 -12.71
N ASN A 40 1.36 5.36 -13.14
CA ASN A 40 1.13 6.13 -14.36
C ASN A 40 -0.24 6.79 -14.38
N GLY A 41 -0.64 7.38 -13.27
CA GLY A 41 -1.93 8.04 -13.16
C GLY A 41 -3.11 7.10 -12.96
N LYS A 42 -2.87 5.81 -12.91
CA LYS A 42 -3.92 4.84 -12.64
C LYS A 42 -3.89 4.43 -11.19
N ARG A 43 -5.06 4.36 -10.58
CA ARG A 43 -5.20 4.00 -9.18
C ARG A 43 -5.76 2.60 -9.06
N LYS A 44 -5.18 1.83 -8.16
CA LYS A 44 -5.68 0.50 -7.85
C LYS A 44 -5.87 0.41 -6.34
N ILE A 45 -6.98 -0.14 -5.91
CA ILE A 45 -7.28 -0.27 -4.49
C ILE A 45 -7.33 -1.76 -4.16
N LEU A 46 -6.51 -2.16 -3.21
CA LEU A 46 -6.52 -3.52 -2.68
C LEU A 46 -7.24 -3.49 -1.35
N LYS A 47 -8.36 -4.16 -1.29
CA LYS A 47 -9.14 -4.22 -0.07
C LYS A 47 -8.72 -5.42 0.76
N ARG A 48 -8.79 -5.24 2.06
CA ARG A 48 -8.53 -6.29 3.02
C ARG A 48 -9.81 -6.61 3.77
N ASN A 49 -10.07 -7.89 3.97
CA ASN A 49 -11.23 -8.31 4.75
C ASN A 49 -11.01 -8.14 6.25
#